data_b23b7990f0f852091542653155e3b0ec
#
_entry.id   b23b7990f0f852091542653155e3b0ec
#
_cell.length_a   1.000
_cell.length_b   1.000
_cell.length_c   1.000
_cell.angle_alpha   90.00
_cell.angle_beta   90.00
_cell.angle_gamma   90.00
#
_symmetry.space_group_name_H-M   'P 1'
#
loop_
_entity.id
_entity.type
_entity.pdbx_description
1 polymer ?
#
loop_
_entity_poly.entity_id
_entity_poly.type
_entity_poly.pdbx_seq_one_letter_code
_entity_poly.pdbx_strand_id
1 'polypeptide(L)'
;MSPGSGSSSVTIGSAGTIDPMPSAVLATGRAPRDTSPMSFATSLTNHFLIAMPGLDDPNFSRTVTYVCEHTEQGAMGIVINRPMDIKLGEVLEQLDIEPSVAGVSDAQVFLGGPVQTDRGFVIHSGPTEYDSTLTVTADLRVTTSKDVLEAIAAGQGPAQCLVALGYAGWGGGQLEQELSANAWLSGPADAQILFSKPVGERWLAAARL
;
A
#
# COMPACT_ATOMS: atom_id res chain seq x y z
N MET A 1 -37.22 7.73 10.84
CA MET A 1 -35.86 7.60 11.39
C MET A 1 -34.99 7.01 10.30
N SER A 2 -34.31 7.86 9.54
CA SER A 2 -33.42 7.43 8.46
C SER A 2 -32.02 7.21 9.04
N PRO A 3 -31.29 6.14 8.68
CA PRO A 3 -29.91 5.98 9.04
C PRO A 3 -29.06 6.90 8.15
N GLY A 4 -28.25 7.74 8.78
CA GLY A 4 -27.33 8.63 8.09
C GLY A 4 -26.27 7.86 7.34
N SER A 5 -26.19 8.06 6.04
CA SER A 5 -25.09 7.66 5.19
C SER A 5 -23.85 8.45 5.61
N GLY A 6 -22.92 7.81 6.27
CA GLY A 6 -21.59 8.36 6.47
C GLY A 6 -20.86 8.38 5.14
N SER A 7 -20.89 9.50 4.43
CA SER A 7 -20.07 9.71 3.24
C SER A 7 -18.63 9.89 3.69
N SER A 8 -17.83 8.85 3.60
CA SER A 8 -16.36 8.94 3.74
C SER A 8 -15.83 9.54 2.44
N SER A 9 -15.41 10.80 2.49
CA SER A 9 -14.78 11.47 1.35
C SER A 9 -13.39 10.87 1.13
N VAL A 10 -13.14 10.37 -0.08
CA VAL A 10 -11.82 9.92 -0.50
C VAL A 10 -11.00 11.12 -0.94
N THR A 11 -9.86 11.34 -0.28
CA THR A 11 -8.91 12.39 -0.66
C THR A 11 -7.73 11.77 -1.39
N ILE A 12 -7.55 12.14 -2.65
CA ILE A 12 -6.31 11.89 -3.38
C ILE A 12 -5.54 13.20 -3.37
N GLY A 13 -4.30 13.15 -2.91
CA GLY A 13 -3.49 14.35 -2.69
C GLY A 13 -3.41 15.21 -3.93
N SER A 14 -3.75 16.48 -3.78
CA SER A 14 -3.38 17.53 -4.73
C SER A 14 -1.86 17.59 -4.78
N ALA A 15 -1.31 17.79 -5.99
CA ALA A 15 0.12 17.85 -6.27
C ALA A 15 0.92 18.50 -5.13
N GLY A 16 1.48 17.67 -4.30
CA GLY A 16 2.28 18.02 -3.15
C GLY A 16 3.16 16.83 -2.81
N THR A 17 4.45 17.09 -2.71
CA THR A 17 5.49 16.22 -2.18
C THR A 17 4.89 15.18 -1.22
N ILE A 18 5.28 13.92 -1.37
CA ILE A 18 5.05 12.93 -0.32
C ILE A 18 5.60 13.56 0.95
N ASP A 19 4.71 13.99 1.84
CA ASP A 19 5.13 14.55 3.12
C ASP A 19 6.06 13.53 3.78
N PRO A 20 7.26 13.94 4.20
CA PRO A 20 8.10 13.06 5.00
C PRO A 20 7.27 12.58 6.18
N MET A 21 7.34 11.29 6.46
CA MET A 21 6.70 10.63 7.60
C MET A 21 6.67 11.57 8.81
N PRO A 22 5.55 11.76 9.50
CA PRO A 22 5.51 12.61 10.67
C PRO A 22 6.58 12.15 11.66
N SER A 23 7.52 13.03 11.98
CA SER A 23 8.55 12.78 12.98
C SER A 23 7.88 12.31 14.26
N ALA A 24 8.15 11.09 14.65
CA ALA A 24 7.71 10.55 15.91
C ALA A 24 8.23 11.44 17.04
N VAL A 25 7.33 11.85 17.90
CA VAL A 25 7.55 12.65 19.11
C VAL A 25 8.76 12.12 19.88
N LEU A 26 9.74 13.01 20.10
CA LEU A 26 10.88 12.82 20.98
C LEU A 26 10.41 12.45 22.40
N ALA A 27 10.55 11.19 22.76
CA ALA A 27 10.58 10.77 24.15
C ALA A 27 12.04 10.82 24.63
N THR A 28 12.35 11.77 25.49
CA THR A 28 13.63 11.89 26.17
C THR A 28 13.84 10.70 27.11
N GLY A 29 14.73 9.80 26.74
CA GLY A 29 15.19 8.68 27.55
C GLY A 29 16.65 8.38 27.22
N ARG A 30 17.53 8.64 28.18
CA ARG A 30 18.99 8.51 28.13
C ARG A 30 19.43 7.11 27.74
N ALA A 31 20.14 6.99 26.61
CA ALA A 31 20.69 5.75 26.08
C ALA A 31 21.87 5.20 26.90
N PRO A 32 22.03 3.88 27.02
CA PRO A 32 23.33 3.26 27.21
C PRO A 32 24.05 3.18 25.87
N ARG A 33 25.30 3.60 25.86
CA ARG A 33 26.22 3.51 24.72
C ARG A 33 26.64 2.06 24.57
N ASP A 34 26.13 1.39 23.55
CA ASP A 34 26.81 0.22 23.01
C ASP A 34 26.98 0.47 21.51
N THR A 35 28.21 0.76 21.11
CA THR A 35 28.64 1.09 19.77
C THR A 35 29.08 -0.18 19.07
N SER A 36 28.08 -0.97 18.60
CA SER A 36 28.31 -1.89 17.49
C SER A 36 27.51 -1.37 16.31
N PRO A 37 28.06 -1.23 15.09
CA PRO A 37 27.26 -0.91 13.92
C PRO A 37 26.33 -2.09 13.70
N MET A 38 25.08 -1.96 14.08
CA MET A 38 24.04 -2.88 13.64
C MET A 38 24.02 -2.79 12.11
N SER A 39 24.49 -3.85 11.47
CA SER A 39 24.34 -4.03 10.04
C SER A 39 22.87 -3.83 9.71
N PHE A 40 22.58 -2.82 8.89
CA PHE A 40 21.22 -2.58 8.41
C PHE A 40 20.71 -3.88 7.78
N ALA A 41 19.68 -4.45 8.36
CA ALA A 41 19.05 -5.63 7.80
C ALA A 41 18.67 -5.33 6.34
N THR A 42 18.88 -6.29 5.45
CA THR A 42 18.61 -6.16 4.02
C THR A 42 17.24 -5.49 3.81
N SER A 43 17.20 -4.40 3.04
CA SER A 43 15.95 -3.69 2.75
C SER A 43 14.90 -4.65 2.19
N LEU A 44 13.70 -4.58 2.72
CA LEU A 44 12.55 -5.35 2.26
C LEU A 44 11.71 -4.59 1.21
N THR A 45 12.20 -3.49 0.69
CA THR A 45 11.57 -2.81 -0.46
C THR A 45 11.37 -3.80 -1.60
N ASN A 46 10.22 -3.77 -2.25
CA ASN A 46 9.81 -4.74 -3.26
C ASN A 46 9.71 -6.20 -2.74
N HIS A 47 9.31 -6.37 -1.49
CA HIS A 47 8.99 -7.68 -0.92
C HIS A 47 7.52 -7.73 -0.51
N PHE A 48 7.00 -8.94 -0.38
CA PHE A 48 5.76 -9.19 0.33
C PHE A 48 6.05 -9.46 1.81
N LEU A 49 5.19 -8.92 2.67
CA LEU A 49 5.01 -9.37 4.04
C LEU A 49 3.74 -10.21 4.09
N ILE A 50 3.88 -11.46 4.45
CA ILE A 50 2.80 -12.42 4.51
C ILE A 50 2.48 -12.66 5.98
N ALA A 51 1.27 -12.29 6.40
CA ALA A 51 0.85 -12.46 7.78
C ALA A 51 0.87 -13.94 8.17
N MET A 52 1.55 -14.27 9.26
CA MET A 52 1.56 -15.62 9.79
C MET A 52 0.16 -16.03 10.29
N PRO A 53 -0.22 -17.31 10.18
CA PRO A 53 -1.55 -17.78 10.63
C PRO A 53 -1.89 -17.42 12.08
N GLY A 54 -0.89 -17.27 12.93
CA GLY A 54 -1.04 -16.89 14.33
C GLY A 54 -1.06 -15.38 14.61
N LEU A 55 -0.97 -14.55 13.58
CA LEU A 55 -1.09 -13.11 13.72
C LEU A 55 -2.56 -12.74 13.96
N ASP A 56 -2.91 -12.49 15.21
CA ASP A 56 -4.28 -12.16 15.64
C ASP A 56 -4.47 -10.63 15.71
N ASP A 57 -4.18 -9.96 14.59
CA ASP A 57 -4.45 -8.54 14.40
C ASP A 57 -5.58 -8.37 13.38
N PRO A 58 -6.69 -7.68 13.71
CA PRO A 58 -7.83 -7.52 12.81
C PRO A 58 -7.49 -6.80 11.52
N ASN A 59 -6.44 -5.95 11.52
CA ASN A 59 -6.00 -5.23 10.33
C ASN A 59 -5.13 -6.08 9.41
N PHE A 60 -4.43 -7.10 9.96
CA PHE A 60 -3.40 -7.82 9.21
C PHE A 60 -3.57 -9.33 9.13
N SER A 61 -4.54 -9.92 9.86
CA SER A 61 -4.79 -11.36 9.79
C SER A 61 -4.98 -11.84 8.33
N ARG A 62 -4.16 -12.80 7.89
CA ARG A 62 -4.15 -13.36 6.54
C ARG A 62 -3.94 -12.33 5.42
N THR A 63 -3.25 -11.24 5.69
CA THR A 63 -2.92 -10.25 4.65
C THR A 63 -1.62 -10.59 3.94
N VAL A 64 -1.53 -10.09 2.71
CA VAL A 64 -0.28 -9.90 1.97
C VAL A 64 -0.09 -8.40 1.80
N THR A 65 1.03 -7.89 2.27
CA THR A 65 1.38 -6.47 2.18
C THR A 65 2.58 -6.32 1.25
N TYR A 66 2.45 -5.48 0.25
CA TYR A 66 3.55 -5.10 -0.64
C TYR A 66 4.33 -3.95 0.00
N VAL A 67 5.61 -4.17 0.29
CA VAL A 67 6.50 -3.16 0.87
C VAL A 67 7.00 -2.23 -0.23
N CYS A 68 6.55 -0.99 -0.19
CA CYS A 68 6.90 0.06 -1.17
C CYS A 68 8.21 0.73 -0.83
N GLU A 69 8.49 0.90 0.45
CA GLU A 69 9.70 1.53 0.97
C GLU A 69 10.09 0.90 2.32
N HIS A 70 11.39 0.69 2.52
CA HIS A 70 11.95 0.24 3.77
C HIS A 70 13.34 0.86 3.99
N THR A 71 13.46 1.65 5.04
CA THR A 71 14.66 2.40 5.45
C THR A 71 14.90 2.25 6.95
N GLU A 72 16.00 2.80 7.45
CA GLU A 72 16.29 2.87 8.90
C GLU A 72 15.20 3.66 9.68
N GLN A 73 14.47 4.53 9.00
CA GLN A 73 13.42 5.36 9.59
C GLN A 73 12.09 4.64 9.69
N GLY A 74 11.93 3.51 9.00
CA GLY A 74 10.72 2.72 9.00
C GLY A 74 10.37 2.11 7.66
N ALA A 75 9.16 1.60 7.54
CA ALA A 75 8.66 0.99 6.32
C ALA A 75 7.24 1.44 5.99
N MET A 76 6.92 1.44 4.71
CA MET A 76 5.58 1.67 4.18
C MET A 76 5.19 0.51 3.26
N GLY A 77 3.99 0.00 3.43
CA GLY A 77 3.45 -1.05 2.59
C GLY A 77 1.95 -0.89 2.31
N ILE A 78 1.48 -1.61 1.31
CA ILE A 78 0.08 -1.60 0.89
C ILE A 78 -0.45 -3.03 0.91
N VAL A 79 -1.52 -3.28 1.65
CA VAL A 79 -2.21 -4.57 1.65
C VAL A 79 -2.90 -4.78 0.31
N ILE A 80 -2.69 -5.94 -0.31
CA ILE A 80 -3.13 -6.21 -1.68
C ILE A 80 -4.23 -7.26 -1.79
N ASN A 81 -4.70 -7.80 -0.67
CA ASN A 81 -5.69 -8.88 -0.67
C ASN A 81 -6.89 -8.63 0.26
N ARG A 82 -7.21 -7.38 0.55
CA ARG A 82 -8.43 -6.97 1.25
C ARG A 82 -9.32 -6.14 0.34
N PRO A 83 -10.24 -6.76 -0.42
CA PRO A 83 -11.17 -6.03 -1.26
C PRO A 83 -12.15 -5.23 -0.41
N MET A 84 -12.48 -4.03 -0.86
CA MET A 84 -13.54 -3.20 -0.29
C MET A 84 -14.86 -3.42 -1.03
N ASP A 85 -15.97 -3.05 -0.41
CA ASP A 85 -17.29 -3.12 -1.06
C ASP A 85 -17.44 -2.03 -2.13
N ILE A 86 -16.72 -0.92 -2.02
CA ILE A 86 -16.71 0.14 -3.03
C ILE A 86 -15.91 -0.26 -4.27
N LYS A 87 -16.33 0.24 -5.42
CA LYS A 87 -15.68 0.05 -6.71
C LYS A 87 -14.94 1.32 -7.15
N LEU A 88 -14.06 1.17 -8.14
CA LEU A 88 -13.30 2.32 -8.66
C LEU A 88 -14.21 3.42 -9.20
N GLY A 89 -15.35 3.08 -9.79
CA GLY A 89 -16.33 4.06 -10.25
C GLY A 89 -16.80 5.01 -9.17
N GLU A 90 -17.03 4.53 -7.95
CA GLU A 90 -17.43 5.37 -6.81
C GLU A 90 -16.29 6.30 -6.36
N VAL A 91 -15.04 5.83 -6.43
CA VAL A 91 -13.85 6.67 -6.15
C VAL A 91 -13.70 7.77 -7.21
N LEU A 92 -13.88 7.41 -8.48
CA LEU A 92 -13.81 8.36 -9.60
C LEU A 92 -14.91 9.43 -9.51
N GLU A 93 -16.14 9.03 -9.18
CA GLU A 93 -17.29 9.94 -8.98
C GLU A 93 -16.99 10.98 -7.88
N GLN A 94 -16.42 10.55 -6.75
CA GLN A 94 -16.04 11.48 -5.67
C GLN A 94 -14.96 12.48 -6.07
N LEU A 95 -14.20 12.18 -7.11
CA LEU A 95 -13.13 13.03 -7.64
C LEU A 95 -13.56 13.83 -8.88
N ASP A 96 -14.84 13.78 -9.27
CA ASP A 96 -15.37 14.37 -10.49
C ASP A 96 -14.62 13.88 -11.75
N ILE A 97 -14.31 12.58 -11.81
CA ILE A 97 -13.69 11.92 -12.97
C ILE A 97 -14.71 10.99 -13.63
N GLU A 98 -15.03 11.26 -14.89
CA GLU A 98 -15.91 10.39 -15.68
C GLU A 98 -15.10 9.35 -16.46
N PRO A 99 -15.31 8.03 -16.21
CA PRO A 99 -14.62 6.99 -16.97
C PRO A 99 -15.18 6.92 -18.40
N SER A 100 -14.29 6.95 -19.39
CA SER A 100 -14.63 6.81 -20.80
C SER A 100 -14.44 5.40 -21.35
N VAL A 101 -13.92 4.48 -20.52
CA VAL A 101 -13.64 3.08 -20.88
C VAL A 101 -14.55 2.14 -20.10
N ALA A 102 -15.16 1.19 -20.79
CA ALA A 102 -15.99 0.18 -20.16
C ALA A 102 -15.18 -0.71 -19.20
N GLY A 103 -15.78 -1.06 -18.05
CA GLY A 103 -15.17 -1.94 -17.04
C GLY A 103 -14.28 -1.24 -16.02
N VAL A 104 -13.85 0.00 -16.25
CA VAL A 104 -13.06 0.75 -15.28
C VAL A 104 -13.84 0.97 -13.99
N SER A 105 -15.12 1.31 -14.08
CA SER A 105 -15.99 1.54 -12.92
C SER A 105 -16.16 0.31 -12.02
N ASP A 106 -16.09 -0.89 -12.60
CA ASP A 106 -16.26 -2.16 -11.88
C ASP A 106 -14.98 -2.68 -11.24
N ALA A 107 -13.84 -2.00 -11.48
CA ALA A 107 -12.56 -2.41 -10.94
C ALA A 107 -12.56 -2.42 -9.41
N GLN A 108 -11.89 -3.43 -8.84
CA GLN A 108 -11.83 -3.62 -7.40
C GLN A 108 -10.93 -2.58 -6.75
N VAL A 109 -11.39 -2.01 -5.63
CA VAL A 109 -10.60 -1.18 -4.72
C VAL A 109 -10.27 -1.99 -3.47
N PHE A 110 -9.06 -1.80 -2.94
CA PHE A 110 -8.55 -2.53 -1.79
C PHE A 110 -8.37 -1.63 -0.57
N LEU A 111 -8.54 -2.19 0.61
CA LEU A 111 -8.09 -1.56 1.85
C LEU A 111 -6.60 -1.81 2.02
N GLY A 112 -5.79 -0.79 1.73
CA GLY A 112 -4.32 -0.88 1.72
C GLY A 112 -3.67 -0.88 3.09
N GLY A 113 -4.41 -0.50 4.12
CA GLY A 113 -3.95 -0.48 5.51
C GLY A 113 -4.74 0.49 6.39
N PRO A 114 -4.44 0.53 7.69
CA PRO A 114 -5.21 1.30 8.66
C PRO A 114 -4.87 2.80 8.70
N VAL A 115 -3.79 3.23 8.03
CA VAL A 115 -3.32 4.62 8.05
C VAL A 115 -3.87 5.38 6.86
N GLN A 116 -4.41 6.59 7.07
CA GLN A 116 -4.97 7.46 6.02
C GLN A 116 -5.91 6.72 5.06
N THR A 117 -6.94 6.09 5.59
CA THR A 117 -7.89 5.25 4.83
C THR A 117 -8.74 6.02 3.82
N ASP A 118 -8.69 7.33 3.83
CA ASP A 118 -9.27 8.26 2.86
C ASP A 118 -8.32 8.63 1.71
N ARG A 119 -7.04 8.23 1.78
CA ARG A 119 -6.04 8.52 0.76
C ARG A 119 -5.88 7.34 -0.21
N GLY A 120 -5.89 7.66 -1.51
CA GLY A 120 -5.69 6.69 -2.58
C GLY A 120 -4.21 6.41 -2.86
N PHE A 121 -3.91 5.16 -3.13
CA PHE A 121 -2.62 4.64 -3.56
C PHE A 121 -2.84 3.75 -4.78
N VAL A 122 -2.09 3.97 -5.84
CA VAL A 122 -2.14 3.15 -7.05
C VAL A 122 -0.78 2.49 -7.25
N ILE A 123 -0.73 1.16 -7.04
CA ILE A 123 0.43 0.37 -7.42
C ILE A 123 0.30 0.07 -8.91
N HIS A 124 1.32 0.34 -9.70
CA HIS A 124 1.23 0.14 -11.13
C HIS A 124 2.56 -0.28 -11.78
N SER A 125 2.42 -0.91 -12.94
CA SER A 125 3.56 -1.28 -13.79
C SER A 125 3.89 -0.19 -14.81
N GLY A 126 5.10 -0.24 -15.33
CA GLY A 126 5.55 0.59 -16.45
C GLY A 126 6.35 1.82 -16.05
N PRO A 127 6.93 2.50 -17.03
CA PRO A 127 7.87 3.61 -16.81
C PRO A 127 7.19 4.96 -16.55
N THR A 128 5.87 5.07 -16.73
CA THR A 128 5.15 6.34 -16.62
C THR A 128 5.23 6.89 -15.21
N GLU A 129 5.66 8.13 -15.08
CA GLU A 129 5.65 8.89 -13.85
C GLU A 129 4.49 9.89 -13.87
N TYR A 130 3.76 9.92 -12.76
CA TYR A 130 2.68 10.86 -12.48
C TYR A 130 3.15 11.87 -11.44
N ASP A 131 2.35 12.89 -11.13
CA ASP A 131 2.77 14.02 -10.29
C ASP A 131 3.34 13.61 -8.93
N SER A 132 2.81 12.56 -8.30
CA SER A 132 3.28 12.06 -7.00
C SER A 132 3.56 10.56 -7.09
N THR A 133 4.68 10.20 -7.68
CA THR A 133 5.10 8.82 -7.93
C THR A 133 6.33 8.45 -7.13
N LEU A 134 6.23 7.35 -6.36
CA LEU A 134 7.35 6.65 -5.73
C LEU A 134 7.79 5.51 -6.67
N THR A 135 9.03 5.55 -7.13
CA THR A 135 9.63 4.45 -7.89
C THR A 135 10.13 3.39 -6.93
N VAL A 136 9.49 2.22 -6.92
CA VAL A 136 9.89 1.09 -6.06
C VAL A 136 10.95 0.25 -6.75
N THR A 137 10.72 -0.06 -8.02
CA THR A 137 11.69 -0.73 -8.92
C THR A 137 11.64 -0.11 -10.30
N ALA A 138 12.47 -0.60 -11.24
CA ALA A 138 12.40 -0.16 -12.63
C ALA A 138 11.01 -0.37 -13.27
N ASP A 139 10.29 -1.42 -12.83
CA ASP A 139 9.03 -1.83 -13.41
C ASP A 139 7.80 -1.54 -12.54
N LEU A 140 7.97 -1.25 -11.25
CA LEU A 140 6.88 -1.04 -10.29
C LEU A 140 6.97 0.33 -9.62
N ARG A 141 5.84 1.01 -9.57
CA ARG A 141 5.67 2.34 -8.99
C ARG A 141 4.42 2.41 -8.12
N VAL A 142 4.41 3.37 -7.24
CA VAL A 142 3.23 3.72 -6.43
C VAL A 142 2.95 5.20 -6.60
N THR A 143 1.75 5.54 -7.03
CA THR A 143 1.31 6.93 -7.27
C THR A 143 0.17 7.28 -6.32
N THR A 144 0.19 8.50 -5.80
CA THR A 144 -0.85 9.04 -4.90
C THR A 144 -1.57 10.28 -5.45
N SER A 145 -1.24 10.71 -6.66
CA SER A 145 -1.86 11.86 -7.32
C SER A 145 -3.05 11.45 -8.20
N LYS A 146 -3.92 12.41 -8.47
CA LYS A 146 -5.19 12.20 -9.19
C LYS A 146 -4.98 11.84 -10.66
N ASP A 147 -3.91 12.34 -11.28
CA ASP A 147 -3.61 12.17 -12.70
C ASP A 147 -3.49 10.71 -13.15
N VAL A 148 -3.03 9.80 -12.28
CA VAL A 148 -3.03 8.36 -12.59
C VAL A 148 -4.45 7.81 -12.74
N LEU A 149 -5.39 8.26 -11.90
CA LEU A 149 -6.80 7.84 -11.99
C LEU A 149 -7.48 8.45 -13.21
N GLU A 150 -7.15 9.68 -13.57
CA GLU A 150 -7.61 10.33 -14.81
C GLU A 150 -7.12 9.56 -16.04
N ALA A 151 -5.86 9.14 -16.04
CA ALA A 151 -5.29 8.30 -17.10
C ALA A 151 -5.99 6.93 -17.19
N ILE A 152 -6.25 6.28 -16.05
CA ILE A 152 -6.99 5.00 -16.00
C ILE A 152 -8.40 5.17 -16.54
N ALA A 153 -9.12 6.23 -16.12
CA ALA A 153 -10.47 6.53 -16.57
C ALA A 153 -10.53 6.81 -18.08
N ALA A 154 -9.50 7.41 -18.65
CA ALA A 154 -9.36 7.70 -20.09
C ALA A 154 -8.87 6.48 -20.92
N GLY A 155 -8.54 5.36 -20.28
CA GLY A 155 -7.97 4.19 -20.97
C GLY A 155 -6.50 4.37 -21.39
N GLN A 156 -5.81 5.35 -20.84
CA GLN A 156 -4.41 5.67 -21.08
C GLN A 156 -3.52 5.40 -19.86
N GLY A 157 -4.07 4.69 -18.89
CA GLY A 157 -3.38 4.32 -17.67
C GLY A 157 -2.36 3.20 -17.87
N PRO A 158 -1.67 2.80 -16.79
CA PRO A 158 -0.71 1.72 -16.82
C PRO A 158 -1.38 0.39 -17.21
N ALA A 159 -0.59 -0.51 -17.84
CA ALA A 159 -1.10 -1.81 -18.30
C ALA A 159 -1.61 -2.69 -17.16
N GLN A 160 -0.99 -2.57 -16.00
CA GLN A 160 -1.42 -3.27 -14.77
C GLN A 160 -1.42 -2.27 -13.63
N CYS A 161 -2.50 -2.25 -12.86
CA CYS A 161 -2.62 -1.42 -11.67
C CYS A 161 -3.50 -2.07 -10.61
N LEU A 162 -3.28 -1.65 -9.37
CA LEU A 162 -4.08 -1.98 -8.20
C LEU A 162 -4.35 -0.70 -7.42
N VAL A 163 -5.63 -0.40 -7.20
CA VAL A 163 -6.05 0.80 -6.46
C VAL A 163 -6.38 0.42 -5.03
N ALA A 164 -5.77 1.10 -4.07
CA ALA A 164 -5.98 0.89 -2.65
C ALA A 164 -6.27 2.20 -1.93
N LEU A 165 -7.01 2.12 -0.82
CA LEU A 165 -7.22 3.21 0.13
C LEU A 165 -6.47 2.90 1.42
N GLY A 166 -5.68 3.86 1.90
CA GLY A 166 -4.84 3.71 3.08
C GLY A 166 -3.57 2.89 2.84
N TYR A 167 -2.74 2.85 3.85
CA TYR A 167 -1.47 2.11 3.84
C TYR A 167 -1.14 1.53 5.23
N ALA A 168 -0.16 0.64 5.28
CA ALA A 168 0.44 0.12 6.50
C ALA A 168 1.80 0.81 6.72
N GLY A 169 2.04 1.29 7.93
CA GLY A 169 3.27 1.98 8.30
C GLY A 169 3.95 1.35 9.51
N TRP A 170 5.26 1.23 9.45
CA TRP A 170 6.11 0.78 10.56
C TRP A 170 7.13 1.87 10.87
N GLY A 171 7.31 2.18 12.16
CA GLY A 171 8.40 3.04 12.63
C GLY A 171 9.76 2.35 12.51
N GLY A 172 10.85 3.13 12.68
CA GLY A 172 12.22 2.59 12.60
C GLY A 172 12.43 1.41 13.55
N GLY A 173 12.85 0.25 13.02
CA GLY A 173 13.08 -0.98 13.77
C GLY A 173 11.84 -1.78 14.15
N GLN A 174 10.63 -1.24 13.93
CA GLN A 174 9.39 -1.94 14.28
C GLN A 174 9.17 -3.18 13.42
N LEU A 175 9.36 -3.05 12.11
CA LEU A 175 9.19 -4.18 11.19
C LEU A 175 10.16 -5.32 11.48
N GLU A 176 11.41 -5.00 11.81
CA GLU A 176 12.44 -5.96 12.20
C GLU A 176 12.06 -6.71 13.49
N GLN A 177 11.49 -6.00 14.46
CA GLN A 177 11.00 -6.62 15.70
C GLN A 177 9.84 -7.57 15.42
N GLU A 178 8.89 -7.18 14.58
CA GLU A 178 7.74 -8.02 14.21
C GLU A 178 8.17 -9.25 13.40
N LEU A 179 9.16 -9.12 12.50
CA LEU A 179 9.77 -10.24 11.79
C LEU A 179 10.48 -11.20 12.76
N SER A 180 11.24 -10.67 13.71
CA SER A 180 11.92 -11.46 14.74
C SER A 180 10.94 -12.20 15.65
N ALA A 181 9.76 -11.63 15.86
CA ALA A 181 8.65 -12.24 16.61
C ALA A 181 7.82 -13.23 15.76
N ASN A 182 8.23 -13.51 14.53
CA ASN A 182 7.52 -14.36 13.57
C ASN A 182 6.07 -13.91 13.28
N ALA A 183 5.81 -12.60 13.30
CA ALA A 183 4.51 -12.05 12.88
C ALA A 183 4.34 -12.13 11.35
N TRP A 184 5.44 -12.03 10.61
CA TRP A 184 5.49 -12.00 9.16
C TRP A 184 6.48 -13.01 8.58
N LEU A 185 6.11 -13.61 7.44
CA LEU A 185 7.06 -14.13 6.46
C LEU A 185 7.35 -13.02 5.45
N SER A 186 8.56 -13.00 4.92
CA SER A 186 8.92 -12.09 3.83
C SER A 186 9.48 -12.87 2.63
N GLY A 187 9.13 -12.42 1.44
CA GLY A 187 9.63 -12.97 0.18
C GLY A 187 9.61 -11.90 -0.92
N PRO A 188 10.39 -12.07 -1.99
CA PRO A 188 10.41 -11.12 -3.10
C PRO A 188 9.02 -10.97 -3.69
N ALA A 189 8.63 -9.74 -4.09
CA ALA A 189 7.35 -9.51 -4.71
C ALA A 189 7.28 -10.12 -6.11
N ASP A 190 6.12 -10.66 -6.46
CA ASP A 190 5.81 -11.24 -7.76
C ASP A 190 4.65 -10.48 -8.41
N ALA A 191 4.86 -9.98 -9.63
CA ALA A 191 3.88 -9.19 -10.35
C ALA A 191 2.59 -9.95 -10.67
N GLN A 192 2.65 -11.28 -10.84
CA GLN A 192 1.45 -12.08 -11.07
C GLN A 192 0.58 -12.15 -9.81
N ILE A 193 1.19 -12.28 -8.64
CA ILE A 193 0.48 -12.26 -7.37
C ILE A 193 -0.13 -10.88 -7.13
N LEU A 194 0.64 -9.84 -7.45
CA LEU A 194 0.22 -8.45 -7.24
C LEU A 194 -0.99 -8.06 -8.10
N PHE A 195 -0.98 -8.39 -9.39
CA PHE A 195 -1.96 -7.89 -10.35
C PHE A 195 -2.95 -8.92 -10.89
N SER A 196 -2.52 -10.17 -11.06
CA SER A 196 -3.27 -11.17 -11.85
C SER A 196 -3.91 -12.27 -11.01
N LYS A 197 -3.33 -12.58 -9.85
CA LYS A 197 -3.81 -13.66 -8.99
C LYS A 197 -5.17 -13.32 -8.37
N PRO A 198 -6.15 -14.25 -8.35
CA PRO A 198 -7.38 -14.04 -7.61
C PRO A 198 -7.12 -13.67 -6.15
N VAL A 199 -7.89 -12.71 -5.65
CA VAL A 199 -7.66 -12.11 -4.32
C VAL A 199 -7.58 -13.15 -3.21
N GLY A 200 -8.50 -14.13 -3.21
CA GLY A 200 -8.55 -15.20 -2.22
C GLY A 200 -7.36 -16.17 -2.25
N GLU A 201 -6.60 -16.19 -3.34
CA GLU A 201 -5.45 -17.06 -3.51
C GLU A 201 -4.11 -16.37 -3.23
N ARG A 202 -4.08 -15.04 -3.15
CA ARG A 202 -2.85 -14.24 -3.01
C ARG A 202 -2.05 -14.62 -1.77
N TRP A 203 -2.72 -14.81 -0.64
CA TRP A 203 -2.05 -15.16 0.60
C TRP A 203 -1.31 -16.50 0.51
N LEU A 204 -2.00 -17.54 0.00
CA LEU A 204 -1.41 -18.86 -0.14
C LEU A 204 -0.33 -18.88 -1.23
N ALA A 205 -0.51 -18.12 -2.31
CA ALA A 205 0.47 -18.00 -3.40
C ALA A 205 1.74 -17.31 -2.90
N ALA A 206 1.62 -16.20 -2.16
CA ALA A 206 2.75 -15.50 -1.58
C ALA A 206 3.50 -16.36 -0.55
N ALA A 207 2.79 -17.14 0.27
CA ALA A 207 3.40 -18.03 1.28
C ALA A 207 4.17 -19.24 0.66
N ARG A 208 4.09 -19.46 -0.65
CA ARG A 208 4.77 -20.53 -1.36
C ARG A 208 5.96 -20.06 -2.21
N LEU A 209 6.23 -18.74 -2.21
CA LEU A 209 7.44 -18.20 -2.84
C LEU A 209 8.68 -18.58 -2.05
#